data_a7101cead265568a33465cf62d7848b2
#
_entry.id   a7101cead265568a33465cf62d7848b2
#
_cell.length_a   1.000
_cell.length_b   1.000
_cell.length_c   1.000
_cell.angle_alpha   90.00
_cell.angle_beta   90.00
_cell.angle_gamma   90.00
#
_symmetry.space_group_name_H-M   'P 1'
#
loop_
_entity.id
_entity.type
_entity.pdbx_description
1 polymer ?
#
loop_
_entity_poly.entity_id
_entity_poly.type
_entity_poly.pdbx_seq_one_letter_code
_entity_poly.pdbx_strand_id
1 'polypeptide(L)'
;MNVLELSEQEIIRRNSLNELRAMGIEPYPAAEYVTNAFSTDIKAEFKDDEEPRKVSVAGRMMSRRVMGKASFIELQDSKGRIQVYITRDDICPDENKELYNTVFKRLLDLGDFVGIEGFVFRTQMGEISIHAKKLTVLSKSIKPLPIVKYKDGVAYDKFEDPELRYRQRYVDLAVNEEVKDIFIKRSKVFSSMREYFNSKGYMEVETPILQSIAGGAAARPFITHHNALDMPLYMRIASELYLKRLIVGGFEGVYEIGKNFRNEGMDRTHNPEFTCMEIYVAYKDYNWMMEFTEKMIEKICLDVNGTTQVKVGDNIIDFKAPYKRVTMLDSIKEHTGYDLTGMNEEQIREVCQKLNMEIDDTMGKGKLIDEIFGEFCEGTYIQPTFITDYPKEMSPLTKIHRSNPDLTERFELMVNGKELCNAYSELNDPIDQLERFEEQMRLSEKGDDEAMIIDKDFVRALEYGMPPTSGMGIGMDRLTMLMTGQSTIQEVLFFPQMRPEKITPKDTPAKFMELGISEDWVPVIQKAGYNLMSDMKEVNPQKLHMDICGINKKYKLELTNPTVDEVAGWIAKIEN
;
A
#
# COMPACT_ATOMS: atom_id res chain seq x y z
N MET A 1 -5.32 28.21 -12.53
CA MET A 1 -5.94 26.90 -12.86
C MET A 1 -7.01 27.17 -13.90
N ASN A 2 -6.96 26.49 -15.02
CA ASN A 2 -7.90 26.68 -16.11
C ASN A 2 -9.29 26.16 -15.68
N VAL A 3 -10.32 27.02 -15.77
CA VAL A 3 -11.71 26.68 -15.38
C VAL A 3 -12.23 25.47 -16.15
N LEU A 4 -11.75 25.26 -17.37
CA LEU A 4 -12.12 24.12 -18.22
C LEU A 4 -11.60 22.76 -17.70
N GLU A 5 -10.60 22.75 -16.82
CA GLU A 5 -10.11 21.52 -16.17
C GLU A 5 -11.01 21.08 -14.99
N LEU A 6 -11.88 21.97 -14.51
CA LEU A 6 -12.75 21.72 -13.37
C LEU A 6 -14.08 21.10 -13.79
N SER A 7 -14.64 20.29 -12.93
CA SER A 7 -16.03 19.85 -13.01
C SER A 7 -16.96 20.99 -12.53
N GLU A 8 -18.23 20.92 -12.88
CA GLU A 8 -19.23 21.89 -12.43
C GLU A 8 -19.31 21.97 -10.90
N GLN A 9 -19.25 20.82 -10.22
CA GLN A 9 -19.25 20.77 -8.76
C GLN A 9 -18.01 21.42 -8.15
N GLU A 10 -16.86 21.28 -8.77
CA GLU A 10 -15.64 21.95 -8.32
C GLU A 10 -15.73 23.47 -8.47
N ILE A 11 -16.38 23.96 -9.52
CA ILE A 11 -16.62 25.41 -9.72
C ILE A 11 -17.57 25.93 -8.64
N ILE A 12 -18.70 25.24 -8.41
CA ILE A 12 -19.68 25.62 -7.37
C ILE A 12 -19.00 25.69 -6.00
N ARG A 13 -18.22 24.69 -5.63
CA ARG A 13 -17.53 24.63 -4.34
C ARG A 13 -16.47 25.73 -4.18
N ARG A 14 -15.78 26.12 -5.25
CA ARG A 14 -14.84 27.26 -5.25
C ARG A 14 -15.56 28.58 -5.09
N ASN A 15 -16.74 28.73 -5.70
CA ASN A 15 -17.59 29.91 -5.48
C ASN A 15 -18.07 29.98 -4.03
N SER A 16 -18.52 28.85 -3.45
CA SER A 16 -18.88 28.76 -2.03
C SER A 16 -17.72 29.13 -1.11
N LEU A 17 -16.50 28.68 -1.44
CA LEU A 17 -15.27 29.02 -0.73
C LEU A 17 -15.04 30.56 -0.71
N ASN A 18 -15.20 31.21 -1.87
CA ASN A 18 -15.04 32.67 -1.99
C ASN A 18 -16.13 33.41 -1.21
N GLU A 19 -17.38 32.93 -1.23
CA GLU A 19 -18.49 33.49 -0.49
C GLU A 19 -18.28 33.40 1.03
N LEU A 20 -17.78 32.26 1.54
CA LEU A 20 -17.38 32.09 2.95
C LEU A 20 -16.36 33.16 3.37
N ARG A 21 -15.32 33.36 2.57
CA ARG A 21 -14.29 34.39 2.83
C ARG A 21 -14.87 35.81 2.81
N ALA A 22 -15.77 36.10 1.87
CA ALA A 22 -16.44 37.38 1.80
C ALA A 22 -17.34 37.66 3.02
N MET A 23 -17.87 36.62 3.65
CA MET A 23 -18.62 36.69 4.92
C MET A 23 -17.72 36.78 6.16
N GLY A 24 -16.40 36.83 6.01
CA GLY A 24 -15.43 36.84 7.12
C GLY A 24 -15.24 35.50 7.84
N ILE A 25 -15.70 34.41 7.22
CA ILE A 25 -15.50 33.04 7.74
C ILE A 25 -14.24 32.49 7.10
N GLU A 26 -13.21 32.16 7.93
CA GLU A 26 -12.02 31.49 7.45
C GLU A 26 -12.32 30.00 7.17
N PRO A 27 -12.27 29.56 5.90
CA PRO A 27 -12.63 28.18 5.55
C PRO A 27 -11.56 27.15 5.91
N TYR A 28 -10.35 27.60 6.28
CA TYR A 28 -9.20 26.78 6.64
C TYR A 28 -8.49 27.37 7.87
N PRO A 29 -9.17 27.44 9.03
CA PRO A 29 -8.59 28.05 10.22
C PRO A 29 -7.34 27.29 10.69
N ALA A 30 -6.32 28.03 11.10
CA ALA A 30 -5.11 27.47 11.69
C ALA A 30 -5.25 27.21 13.20
N ALA A 31 -6.28 27.77 13.83
CA ALA A 31 -6.51 27.64 15.26
C ALA A 31 -6.86 26.20 15.65
N GLU A 32 -6.39 25.76 16.82
CA GLU A 32 -6.78 24.49 17.40
C GLU A 32 -8.29 24.43 17.62
N TYR A 33 -8.89 23.30 17.27
CA TYR A 33 -10.26 22.96 17.63
C TYR A 33 -10.25 21.82 18.66
N VAL A 34 -10.57 22.12 19.89
CA VAL A 34 -10.50 21.17 20.99
C VAL A 34 -11.69 20.19 20.95
N THR A 35 -11.39 18.91 20.82
CA THR A 35 -12.37 17.82 20.93
C THR A 35 -12.23 17.11 22.27
N ASN A 36 -13.35 16.61 22.83
CA ASN A 36 -13.37 15.89 24.10
C ASN A 36 -14.03 14.51 24.03
N ALA A 37 -14.49 14.10 22.84
CA ALA A 37 -15.16 12.82 22.62
C ALA A 37 -15.04 12.38 21.16
N PHE A 38 -15.20 11.06 20.94
CA PHE A 38 -15.31 10.43 19.62
C PHE A 38 -16.68 9.77 19.45
N SER A 39 -17.10 9.59 18.20
CA SER A 39 -18.40 9.02 17.81
C SER A 39 -18.71 7.69 18.45
N THR A 40 -17.74 6.75 18.45
CA THR A 40 -17.91 5.41 19.04
C THR A 40 -17.97 5.44 20.55
N ASP A 41 -17.15 6.27 21.20
CA ASP A 41 -17.11 6.40 22.64
C ASP A 41 -18.43 7.01 23.17
N ILE A 42 -18.96 8.02 22.45
CA ILE A 42 -20.27 8.61 22.76
C ILE A 42 -21.38 7.55 22.71
N LYS A 43 -21.40 6.71 21.66
CA LYS A 43 -22.41 5.66 21.51
C LYS A 43 -22.28 4.57 22.56
N ALA A 44 -21.06 4.17 22.92
CA ALA A 44 -20.79 3.12 23.91
C ALA A 44 -21.10 3.56 25.36
N GLU A 45 -20.85 4.82 25.68
CA GLU A 45 -20.96 5.36 27.03
C GLU A 45 -22.33 6.01 27.33
N PHE A 46 -23.23 6.08 26.33
CA PHE A 46 -24.52 6.75 26.46
C PHE A 46 -25.45 6.02 27.43
N LYS A 47 -26.10 6.80 28.31
CA LYS A 47 -27.14 6.32 29.22
C LYS A 47 -28.34 7.26 29.20
N ASP A 48 -29.53 6.72 29.10
CA ASP A 48 -30.76 7.49 28.98
C ASP A 48 -31.15 8.25 30.27
N ASP A 49 -30.72 7.75 31.43
CA ASP A 49 -31.13 8.25 32.76
C ASP A 49 -30.12 9.25 33.37
N GLU A 50 -29.07 9.64 32.64
CA GLU A 50 -28.05 10.59 33.08
C GLU A 50 -28.27 11.98 32.49
N GLU A 51 -27.72 13.02 33.14
CA GLU A 51 -27.69 14.37 32.55
C GLU A 51 -27.02 14.37 31.16
N PRO A 52 -27.57 15.09 30.19
CA PRO A 52 -27.02 15.12 28.84
C PRO A 52 -25.53 15.51 28.80
N ARG A 53 -24.68 14.58 28.39
CA ARG A 53 -23.23 14.81 28.26
C ARG A 53 -22.95 15.91 27.25
N LYS A 54 -22.25 16.97 27.67
CA LYS A 54 -21.74 18.01 26.77
C LYS A 54 -20.51 17.49 26.04
N VAL A 55 -20.50 17.67 24.71
CA VAL A 55 -19.44 17.21 23.83
C VAL A 55 -19.01 18.29 22.85
N SER A 56 -17.73 18.23 22.51
CA SER A 56 -17.12 18.93 21.39
C SER A 56 -16.47 17.87 20.49
N VAL A 57 -16.97 17.76 19.27
CA VAL A 57 -16.50 16.77 18.28
C VAL A 57 -16.17 17.46 16.97
N ALA A 58 -15.27 16.86 16.20
CA ALA A 58 -14.94 17.33 14.87
C ALA A 58 -14.87 16.16 13.89
N GLY A 59 -15.27 16.39 12.66
CA GLY A 59 -15.25 15.35 11.64
C GLY A 59 -15.70 15.86 10.27
N ARG A 60 -15.74 14.92 9.34
CA ARG A 60 -16.19 15.13 7.97
C ARG A 60 -17.69 14.90 7.84
N MET A 61 -18.38 15.85 7.21
CA MET A 61 -19.82 15.72 6.92
C MET A 61 -20.03 14.75 5.77
N MET A 62 -20.59 13.58 6.05
CA MET A 62 -20.78 12.49 5.07
C MET A 62 -22.19 12.47 4.48
N SER A 63 -23.19 12.93 5.24
CA SER A 63 -24.54 13.10 4.75
C SER A 63 -25.18 14.36 5.31
N ARG A 64 -26.20 14.88 4.62
CA ARG A 64 -26.98 16.04 5.07
C ARG A 64 -28.43 15.90 4.64
N ARG A 65 -29.33 16.00 5.59
CA ARG A 65 -30.78 16.04 5.36
C ARG A 65 -31.39 17.29 5.97
N VAL A 66 -31.84 18.20 5.12
CA VAL A 66 -32.46 19.48 5.53
C VAL A 66 -33.97 19.35 5.59
N MET A 67 -34.59 19.73 6.72
CA MET A 67 -36.03 19.71 6.95
C MET A 67 -36.48 21.07 7.50
N GLY A 68 -36.51 22.08 6.63
CA GLY A 68 -36.91 23.44 7.01
C GLY A 68 -35.92 24.11 7.98
N LYS A 69 -36.33 24.27 9.25
CA LYS A 69 -35.52 24.88 10.32
C LYS A 69 -34.65 23.87 11.09
N ALA A 70 -34.83 22.59 10.83
CA ALA A 70 -34.05 21.51 11.43
C ALA A 70 -33.33 20.71 10.35
N SER A 71 -32.23 20.09 10.71
CA SER A 71 -31.43 19.26 9.80
C SER A 71 -30.75 18.14 10.58
N PHE A 72 -30.41 17.08 9.87
CA PHE A 72 -29.53 16.06 10.34
C PHE A 72 -28.30 15.98 9.43
N ILE A 73 -27.14 15.80 10.03
CA ILE A 73 -25.93 15.39 9.32
C ILE A 73 -25.36 14.13 9.93
N GLU A 74 -24.60 13.40 9.14
CA GLU A 74 -23.74 12.32 9.64
C GLU A 74 -22.31 12.85 9.66
N LEU A 75 -21.70 12.87 10.84
CA LEU A 75 -20.33 13.32 11.07
C LEU A 75 -19.44 12.10 11.23
N GLN A 76 -18.39 12.00 10.40
CA GLN A 76 -17.38 10.96 10.46
C GLN A 76 -16.10 11.50 11.10
N ASP A 77 -15.72 10.93 12.23
CA ASP A 77 -14.44 11.18 12.89
C ASP A 77 -13.41 10.06 12.60
N SER A 78 -12.33 10.00 13.37
CA SER A 78 -11.29 8.96 13.20
C SER A 78 -11.74 7.56 13.63
N LYS A 79 -12.76 7.44 14.49
CA LYS A 79 -13.22 6.17 15.05
C LYS A 79 -14.52 5.64 14.41
N GLY A 80 -15.35 6.51 13.84
CA GLY A 80 -16.60 6.10 13.23
C GLY A 80 -17.49 7.27 12.86
N ARG A 81 -18.81 7.06 12.91
CA ARG A 81 -19.82 8.05 12.52
C ARG A 81 -20.84 8.27 13.61
N ILE A 82 -21.34 9.51 13.70
CA ILE A 82 -22.41 9.88 14.62
C ILE A 82 -23.37 10.85 13.94
N GLN A 83 -24.66 10.70 14.23
CA GLN A 83 -25.68 11.64 13.77
C GLN A 83 -25.63 12.92 14.60
N VAL A 84 -25.77 14.06 13.93
CA VAL A 84 -25.87 15.37 14.56
C VAL A 84 -27.18 16.01 14.15
N TYR A 85 -27.97 16.40 15.12
CA TYR A 85 -29.19 17.20 14.96
C TYR A 85 -28.87 18.67 15.08
N ILE A 86 -29.22 19.43 14.06
CA ILE A 86 -28.91 20.87 13.96
C ILE A 86 -30.21 21.62 13.76
N THR A 87 -30.54 22.54 14.66
CA THR A 87 -31.64 23.47 14.43
C THR A 87 -31.11 24.87 14.19
N ARG A 88 -31.85 25.60 13.35
CA ARG A 88 -31.49 27.00 13.01
C ARG A 88 -31.37 27.88 14.25
N ASP A 89 -32.35 27.75 15.17
CA ASP A 89 -32.46 28.65 16.30
C ASP A 89 -31.48 28.28 17.42
N ASP A 90 -31.00 27.05 17.47
CA ASP A 90 -29.97 26.62 18.43
C ASP A 90 -28.56 27.08 18.03
N ILE A 91 -28.18 26.94 16.75
CA ILE A 91 -26.83 27.35 16.28
C ILE A 91 -26.76 28.85 15.94
N CYS A 92 -27.93 29.52 15.83
CA CYS A 92 -28.06 30.95 15.62
C CYS A 92 -29.07 31.53 16.63
N PRO A 93 -28.68 31.71 17.91
CA PRO A 93 -29.58 32.19 18.95
C PRO A 93 -30.04 33.65 18.69
N ASP A 94 -29.20 34.44 18.03
CA ASP A 94 -29.47 35.83 17.71
C ASP A 94 -30.41 35.99 16.50
N GLU A 95 -30.78 37.24 16.15
CA GLU A 95 -31.62 37.53 14.98
C GLU A 95 -30.97 37.16 13.65
N ASN A 96 -29.62 37.20 13.58
CA ASN A 96 -28.89 36.80 12.39
C ASN A 96 -28.91 35.27 12.26
N LYS A 97 -29.57 34.77 11.21
CA LYS A 97 -29.69 33.34 10.89
C LYS A 97 -28.80 32.92 9.71
N GLU A 98 -27.78 33.68 9.35
CA GLU A 98 -26.91 33.42 8.20
C GLU A 98 -26.09 32.14 8.34
N LEU A 99 -25.60 31.84 9.55
CA LEU A 99 -24.85 30.62 9.78
C LEU A 99 -25.64 29.35 9.38
N TYR A 100 -26.94 29.32 9.63
CA TYR A 100 -27.78 28.18 9.24
C TYR A 100 -28.29 28.31 7.79
N ASN A 101 -28.89 29.49 7.43
CA ASN A 101 -29.59 29.63 6.15
C ASN A 101 -28.64 29.72 4.95
N THR A 102 -27.47 30.34 5.12
CA THR A 102 -26.47 30.55 4.07
C THR A 102 -25.32 29.59 4.23
N VAL A 103 -24.58 29.66 5.32
CA VAL A 103 -23.36 28.84 5.48
C VAL A 103 -23.69 27.38 5.48
N PHE A 104 -24.48 26.91 6.44
CA PHE A 104 -24.76 25.47 6.58
C PHE A 104 -25.55 24.89 5.41
N LYS A 105 -26.60 25.59 4.93
CA LYS A 105 -27.47 25.02 3.88
C LYS A 105 -26.90 25.14 2.47
N ARG A 106 -26.20 26.22 2.14
CA ARG A 106 -25.79 26.53 0.78
C ARG A 106 -24.30 26.43 0.51
N LEU A 107 -23.46 26.88 1.47
CA LEU A 107 -22.03 27.03 1.25
C LEU A 107 -21.23 25.81 1.72
N LEU A 108 -21.72 25.07 2.72
CA LEU A 108 -21.12 23.81 3.10
C LEU A 108 -21.60 22.68 2.19
N ASP A 109 -20.70 21.74 1.93
CA ASP A 109 -20.93 20.57 1.09
C ASP A 109 -20.58 19.27 1.80
N LEU A 110 -21.04 18.14 1.28
CA LEU A 110 -20.57 16.84 1.73
C LEU A 110 -19.07 16.72 1.49
N GLY A 111 -18.36 16.29 2.51
CA GLY A 111 -16.91 16.24 2.52
C GLY A 111 -16.22 17.37 3.30
N ASP A 112 -16.94 18.46 3.65
CA ASP A 112 -16.40 19.50 4.51
C ASP A 112 -16.17 19.00 5.92
N PHE A 113 -15.12 19.50 6.58
CA PHE A 113 -14.91 19.27 8.00
C PHE A 113 -15.57 20.35 8.83
N VAL A 114 -16.29 19.91 9.84
CA VAL A 114 -16.97 20.81 10.78
C VAL A 114 -16.70 20.38 12.22
N GLY A 115 -16.66 21.37 13.10
CA GLY A 115 -16.66 21.20 14.53
C GLY A 115 -18.07 21.44 15.10
N ILE A 116 -18.49 20.59 16.01
CA ILE A 116 -19.81 20.63 16.64
C ILE A 116 -19.64 20.64 18.16
N GLU A 117 -20.16 21.67 18.81
CA GLU A 117 -20.33 21.70 20.25
C GLU A 117 -21.82 21.53 20.58
N GLY A 118 -22.15 20.66 21.54
CA GLY A 118 -23.52 20.38 21.87
C GLY A 118 -23.64 19.35 23.02
N PHE A 119 -24.74 18.61 23.05
CA PHE A 119 -24.96 17.58 24.02
C PHE A 119 -25.53 16.30 23.38
N VAL A 120 -25.24 15.18 24.00
CA VAL A 120 -25.70 13.87 23.52
C VAL A 120 -27.14 13.61 23.95
N PHE A 121 -27.95 13.06 23.06
CA PHE A 121 -29.33 12.69 23.34
C PHE A 121 -29.74 11.50 22.45
N ARG A 122 -30.85 10.87 22.81
CA ARG A 122 -31.49 9.85 21.96
C ARG A 122 -32.66 10.48 21.21
N THR A 123 -32.68 10.27 19.91
CA THR A 123 -33.80 10.72 19.06
C THR A 123 -35.06 9.87 19.31
N GLN A 124 -36.22 10.35 18.87
CA GLN A 124 -37.49 9.59 18.95
C GLN A 124 -37.43 8.24 18.23
N MET A 125 -36.55 8.11 17.24
CA MET A 125 -36.33 6.86 16.47
C MET A 125 -35.27 5.95 17.13
N GLY A 126 -34.76 6.32 18.31
CA GLY A 126 -33.81 5.52 19.08
C GLY A 126 -32.31 5.77 18.74
N GLU A 127 -31.98 6.61 17.76
CA GLU A 127 -30.58 6.88 17.38
C GLU A 127 -29.90 7.81 18.39
N ILE A 128 -28.72 7.42 18.89
CA ILE A 128 -27.86 8.26 19.73
C ILE A 128 -27.23 9.35 18.86
N SER A 129 -27.48 10.60 19.19
CA SER A 129 -27.16 11.76 18.38
C SER A 129 -26.61 12.90 19.22
N ILE A 130 -25.96 13.86 18.56
CA ILE A 130 -25.53 15.11 19.17
C ILE A 130 -26.52 16.21 18.79
N HIS A 131 -27.09 16.92 19.77
CA HIS A 131 -27.86 18.14 19.55
C HIS A 131 -26.89 19.31 19.52
N ALA A 132 -26.65 19.84 18.33
CA ALA A 132 -25.69 20.94 18.13
C ALA A 132 -26.17 22.26 18.73
N LYS A 133 -25.29 22.92 19.44
CA LYS A 133 -25.44 24.31 19.91
C LYS A 133 -24.53 25.30 19.21
N LYS A 134 -23.41 24.78 18.64
CA LYS A 134 -22.49 25.58 17.85
C LYS A 134 -21.95 24.73 16.69
N LEU A 135 -21.75 25.38 15.56
CA LEU A 135 -21.14 24.82 14.35
C LEU A 135 -19.98 25.73 13.92
N THR A 136 -18.83 25.11 13.69
CA THR A 136 -17.61 25.78 13.24
C THR A 136 -17.13 25.15 11.95
N VAL A 137 -16.79 25.94 10.94
CA VAL A 137 -16.16 25.45 9.70
C VAL A 137 -14.68 25.21 9.98
N LEU A 138 -14.18 24.00 9.67
CA LEU A 138 -12.80 23.61 9.92
C LEU A 138 -12.02 23.37 8.63
N SER A 139 -12.67 22.87 7.57
CA SER A 139 -12.03 22.74 6.27
C SER A 139 -13.06 22.58 5.17
N LYS A 140 -12.98 23.43 4.14
CA LYS A 140 -13.82 23.36 2.95
C LYS A 140 -13.27 22.37 1.94
N SER A 141 -14.06 21.38 1.56
CA SER A 141 -13.75 20.44 0.47
C SER A 141 -14.11 21.06 -0.88
N ILE A 142 -13.12 21.34 -1.71
CA ILE A 142 -13.32 21.91 -3.06
C ILE A 142 -13.42 20.84 -4.16
N LYS A 143 -13.22 19.56 -3.81
CA LYS A 143 -13.53 18.42 -4.69
C LYS A 143 -14.67 17.61 -4.09
N PRO A 144 -15.65 17.15 -4.89
CA PRO A 144 -16.70 16.27 -4.40
C PRO A 144 -16.12 14.91 -4.03
N LEU A 145 -16.56 14.35 -2.89
CA LEU A 145 -16.27 12.96 -2.56
C LEU A 145 -17.20 12.00 -3.34
N PRO A 146 -16.72 10.85 -3.77
CA PRO A 146 -17.53 9.79 -4.35
C PRO A 146 -18.33 9.07 -3.24
N ILE A 147 -19.36 9.74 -2.72
CA ILE A 147 -20.22 9.18 -1.68
C ILE A 147 -21.27 8.30 -2.33
N VAL A 148 -21.37 7.06 -1.86
CA VAL A 148 -22.34 6.09 -2.36
C VAL A 148 -23.77 6.63 -2.22
N LYS A 149 -24.52 6.62 -3.30
CA LYS A 149 -25.94 6.96 -3.36
C LYS A 149 -26.74 5.69 -3.59
N TYR A 150 -27.87 5.57 -2.90
CA TYR A 150 -28.80 4.47 -3.11
C TYR A 150 -30.05 4.98 -3.81
N LYS A 151 -30.43 4.31 -4.90
CA LYS A 151 -31.70 4.52 -5.59
C LYS A 151 -32.32 3.15 -5.88
N ASP A 152 -33.54 2.95 -5.41
CA ASP A 152 -34.28 1.69 -5.58
C ASP A 152 -33.50 0.45 -5.09
N GLY A 153 -32.74 0.60 -4.00
CA GLY A 153 -31.89 -0.46 -3.43
C GLY A 153 -30.57 -0.72 -4.17
N VAL A 154 -30.29 -0.01 -5.25
CA VAL A 154 -29.03 -0.10 -6.01
C VAL A 154 -28.08 0.99 -5.56
N ALA A 155 -26.83 0.62 -5.29
CA ALA A 155 -25.76 1.55 -4.94
C ALA A 155 -25.15 2.15 -6.22
N TYR A 156 -24.98 3.46 -6.23
CA TYR A 156 -24.33 4.24 -7.30
C TYR A 156 -23.15 5.02 -6.76
N ASP A 157 -22.23 5.38 -7.62
CA ASP A 157 -21.04 6.21 -7.30
C ASP A 157 -20.11 5.56 -6.26
N LYS A 158 -20.07 4.21 -6.21
CA LYS A 158 -19.10 3.50 -5.37
C LYS A 158 -17.68 3.74 -5.85
N PHE A 159 -16.77 3.96 -4.90
CA PHE A 159 -15.34 4.10 -5.17
C PHE A 159 -14.65 2.73 -5.07
N GLU A 160 -14.84 1.89 -6.11
CA GLU A 160 -14.43 0.47 -6.11
C GLU A 160 -13.30 0.17 -7.09
N ASP A 161 -13.02 1.04 -8.08
CA ASP A 161 -11.95 0.81 -9.04
C ASP A 161 -10.59 0.71 -8.31
N PRO A 162 -9.87 -0.43 -8.40
CA PRO A 162 -8.65 -0.63 -7.65
C PRO A 162 -7.55 0.37 -7.98
N GLU A 163 -7.41 0.74 -9.27
CA GLU A 163 -6.38 1.70 -9.67
C GLU A 163 -6.64 3.09 -9.09
N LEU A 164 -7.89 3.56 -9.14
CA LEU A 164 -8.28 4.84 -8.54
C LEU A 164 -8.14 4.81 -7.01
N ARG A 165 -8.54 3.71 -6.34
CA ARG A 165 -8.39 3.53 -4.90
C ARG A 165 -6.93 3.64 -4.46
N TYR A 166 -6.02 3.01 -5.19
CA TYR A 166 -4.59 3.05 -4.85
C TYR A 166 -3.96 4.41 -5.14
N ARG A 167 -4.32 5.07 -6.25
CA ARG A 167 -3.85 6.42 -6.59
C ARG A 167 -4.40 7.50 -5.67
N GLN A 168 -5.65 7.35 -5.22
CA GLN A 168 -6.35 8.29 -4.35
C GLN A 168 -6.68 7.64 -3.00
N ARG A 169 -5.70 7.02 -2.36
CA ARG A 169 -5.88 6.33 -1.08
C ARG A 169 -6.51 7.20 0.01
N TYR A 170 -6.25 8.51 -0.01
CA TYR A 170 -6.89 9.47 0.89
C TYR A 170 -8.40 9.61 0.66
N VAL A 171 -8.89 9.38 -0.55
CA VAL A 171 -10.32 9.28 -0.86
C VAL A 171 -10.86 7.93 -0.41
N ASP A 172 -10.17 6.85 -0.76
CA ASP A 172 -10.49 5.48 -0.37
C ASP A 172 -10.68 5.35 1.15
N LEU A 173 -9.72 5.85 1.94
CA LEU A 173 -9.80 5.90 3.41
C LEU A 173 -10.96 6.77 3.94
N ALA A 174 -11.42 7.76 3.16
CA ALA A 174 -12.51 8.63 3.57
C ALA A 174 -13.90 8.02 3.33
N VAL A 175 -14.05 7.19 2.29
CA VAL A 175 -15.37 6.67 1.87
C VAL A 175 -15.57 5.17 2.12
N ASN A 176 -14.49 4.39 2.20
CA ASN A 176 -14.50 2.95 2.46
C ASN A 176 -13.95 2.68 3.86
N GLU A 177 -14.83 2.47 4.84
CA GLU A 177 -14.45 2.33 6.25
C GLU A 177 -13.60 1.09 6.52
N GLU A 178 -13.86 -0.02 5.80
CA GLU A 178 -13.13 -1.28 5.90
C GLU A 178 -11.65 -1.14 5.57
N VAL A 179 -11.29 -0.17 4.71
CA VAL A 179 -9.89 0.07 4.34
C VAL A 179 -9.07 0.60 5.53
N LYS A 180 -9.67 1.39 6.41
CA LYS A 180 -8.99 1.85 7.63
C LYS A 180 -8.63 0.69 8.55
N ASP A 181 -9.51 -0.32 8.68
CA ASP A 181 -9.27 -1.49 9.54
C ASP A 181 -8.04 -2.28 9.11
N ILE A 182 -7.80 -2.41 7.78
CA ILE A 182 -6.59 -3.05 7.25
C ILE A 182 -5.33 -2.37 7.80
N PHE A 183 -5.27 -1.04 7.76
CA PHE A 183 -4.10 -0.30 8.22
C PHE A 183 -3.98 -0.23 9.74
N ILE A 184 -5.09 -0.25 10.47
CA ILE A 184 -5.08 -0.41 11.94
C ILE A 184 -4.50 -1.77 12.31
N LYS A 185 -4.95 -2.85 11.66
CA LYS A 185 -4.41 -4.19 11.85
C LYS A 185 -2.93 -4.28 11.46
N ARG A 186 -2.53 -3.65 10.33
CA ARG A 186 -1.12 -3.53 9.97
C ARG A 186 -0.28 -2.92 11.10
N SER A 187 -0.73 -1.83 11.69
CA SER A 187 -0.05 -1.20 12.82
C SER A 187 0.04 -2.14 14.04
N LYS A 188 -1.02 -2.91 14.31
CA LYS A 188 -1.01 -3.91 15.39
C LYS A 188 -0.04 -5.06 15.12
N VAL A 189 0.08 -5.54 13.87
CA VAL A 189 1.10 -6.55 13.48
C VAL A 189 2.49 -6.08 13.89
N PHE A 190 2.85 -4.84 13.52
CA PHE A 190 4.16 -4.27 13.86
C PHE A 190 4.37 -4.12 15.37
N SER A 191 3.36 -3.64 16.08
CA SER A 191 3.43 -3.45 17.54
C SER A 191 3.55 -4.78 18.28
N SER A 192 2.77 -5.80 17.90
CA SER A 192 2.82 -7.13 18.49
C SER A 192 4.16 -7.82 18.26
N MET A 193 4.74 -7.68 17.05
CA MET A 193 6.07 -8.21 16.75
C MET A 193 7.16 -7.55 17.60
N ARG A 194 7.16 -6.21 17.70
CA ARG A 194 8.10 -5.48 18.56
C ARG A 194 7.97 -5.88 20.03
N GLU A 195 6.74 -6.01 20.52
CA GLU A 195 6.49 -6.47 21.89
C GLU A 195 7.07 -7.85 22.12
N TYR A 196 6.91 -8.79 21.17
CA TYR A 196 7.46 -10.13 21.26
C TYR A 196 8.99 -10.11 21.35
N PHE A 197 9.68 -9.36 20.50
CA PHE A 197 11.14 -9.26 20.50
C PHE A 197 11.68 -8.55 21.75
N ASN A 198 11.08 -7.43 22.12
CA ASN A 198 11.46 -6.68 23.31
C ASN A 198 11.27 -7.51 24.59
N SER A 199 10.24 -8.38 24.65
CA SER A 199 10.03 -9.30 25.78
C SER A 199 11.15 -10.35 25.92
N LYS A 200 11.92 -10.59 24.85
CA LYS A 200 13.08 -11.48 24.83
C LYS A 200 14.40 -10.74 25.10
N GLY A 201 14.35 -9.42 25.23
CA GLY A 201 15.55 -8.58 25.43
C GLY A 201 16.32 -8.26 24.14
N TYR A 202 15.71 -8.50 22.96
CA TYR A 202 16.36 -8.16 21.68
C TYR A 202 16.19 -6.69 21.36
N MET A 203 17.22 -6.10 20.73
CA MET A 203 17.31 -4.68 20.50
C MET A 203 16.91 -4.32 19.06
N GLU A 204 15.98 -3.38 18.91
CA GLU A 204 15.69 -2.76 17.60
C GLU A 204 16.84 -1.83 17.23
N VAL A 205 17.34 -1.95 16.00
CA VAL A 205 18.45 -1.16 15.48
C VAL A 205 18.12 -0.61 14.10
N GLU A 206 18.90 0.36 13.66
CA GLU A 206 18.86 0.91 12.31
C GLU A 206 20.23 0.75 11.65
N THR A 207 20.24 0.25 10.41
CA THR A 207 21.43 0.09 9.59
C THR A 207 21.32 0.92 8.30
N PRO A 208 22.44 1.18 7.59
CA PRO A 208 22.41 2.05 6.42
C PRO A 208 21.47 1.58 5.31
N ILE A 209 20.59 2.48 4.84
CA ILE A 209 19.79 2.29 3.63
C ILE A 209 20.65 2.52 2.37
N LEU A 210 21.51 3.57 2.40
CA LEU A 210 22.46 3.84 1.33
C LEU A 210 23.76 3.09 1.62
N GLN A 211 24.13 2.17 0.76
CA GLN A 211 25.26 1.27 0.93
C GLN A 211 26.26 1.45 -0.21
N SER A 212 27.54 1.29 0.08
CA SER A 212 28.61 1.31 -0.94
C SER A 212 28.65 0.03 -1.77
N ILE A 213 28.11 -1.06 -1.24
CA ILE A 213 28.02 -2.38 -1.90
C ILE A 213 26.62 -2.92 -1.62
N ALA A 214 25.92 -3.39 -2.65
CA ALA A 214 24.68 -4.13 -2.49
C ALA A 214 24.99 -5.58 -2.10
N GLY A 215 24.40 -6.08 -1.02
CA GLY A 215 24.65 -7.44 -0.56
C GLY A 215 23.58 -7.92 0.43
N GLY A 216 23.68 -9.21 0.83
CA GLY A 216 22.74 -9.85 1.76
C GLY A 216 21.52 -10.50 1.11
N ALA A 217 21.36 -10.39 -0.21
CA ALA A 217 20.32 -11.09 -0.97
C ALA A 217 20.74 -11.20 -2.44
N ALA A 218 20.09 -12.09 -3.18
CA ALA A 218 20.15 -12.13 -4.63
C ALA A 218 19.00 -11.27 -5.17
N ALA A 219 19.32 -10.04 -5.59
CA ALA A 219 18.34 -9.08 -6.12
C ALA A 219 19.02 -7.91 -6.84
N ARG A 220 18.34 -7.30 -7.78
CA ARG A 220 18.85 -6.14 -8.51
C ARG A 220 18.65 -4.85 -7.70
N PRO A 221 19.73 -4.08 -7.38
CA PRO A 221 19.62 -2.85 -6.58
C PRO A 221 19.14 -1.65 -7.40
N PHE A 222 18.55 -0.65 -6.72
CA PHE A 222 18.49 0.73 -7.23
C PHE A 222 19.83 1.41 -6.97
N ILE A 223 20.34 2.13 -7.98
CA ILE A 223 21.62 2.85 -7.92
C ILE A 223 21.34 4.35 -7.86
N THR A 224 22.02 5.05 -6.96
CA THR A 224 22.00 6.50 -6.84
C THR A 224 23.43 7.05 -6.83
N HIS A 225 23.59 8.38 -6.84
CA HIS A 225 24.88 9.04 -6.88
C HIS A 225 25.06 9.98 -5.69
N HIS A 226 26.18 9.88 -4.98
CA HIS A 226 26.55 10.79 -3.91
C HIS A 226 27.37 11.97 -4.48
N ASN A 227 26.72 13.12 -4.67
CA ASN A 227 27.31 14.26 -5.37
C ASN A 227 28.61 14.77 -4.74
N ALA A 228 28.69 14.86 -3.41
CA ALA A 228 29.87 15.42 -2.72
C ALA A 228 31.09 14.49 -2.75
N LEU A 229 30.87 13.17 -2.84
CA LEU A 229 31.93 12.16 -2.91
C LEU A 229 32.18 11.66 -4.33
N ASP A 230 31.36 12.08 -5.28
CA ASP A 230 31.38 11.66 -6.69
C ASP A 230 31.47 10.13 -6.84
N MET A 231 30.56 9.42 -6.15
CA MET A 231 30.55 7.95 -6.14
C MET A 231 29.14 7.39 -6.21
N PRO A 232 28.95 6.18 -6.80
CA PRO A 232 27.68 5.49 -6.76
C PRO A 232 27.39 4.96 -5.35
N LEU A 233 26.11 4.97 -4.97
CA LEU A 233 25.59 4.28 -3.80
C LEU A 233 24.40 3.40 -4.23
N TYR A 234 24.18 2.35 -3.48
CA TYR A 234 23.10 1.39 -3.72
C TYR A 234 22.06 1.50 -2.61
N MET A 235 20.80 1.52 -2.98
CA MET A 235 19.74 1.33 -1.99
C MET A 235 19.74 -0.12 -1.55
N ARG A 236 19.71 -0.38 -0.25
CA ARG A 236 19.86 -1.73 0.31
C ARG A 236 18.80 -2.69 -0.21
N ILE A 237 19.20 -3.89 -0.53
CA ILE A 237 18.34 -5.02 -0.90
C ILE A 237 18.01 -5.91 0.30
N ALA A 238 18.84 -5.85 1.37
CA ALA A 238 18.71 -6.53 2.65
C ALA A 238 19.51 -5.77 3.73
N SER A 239 19.19 -5.98 5.01
CA SER A 239 19.96 -5.46 6.17
C SER A 239 20.92 -6.48 6.76
N GLU A 240 20.89 -7.73 6.31
CA GLU A 240 21.58 -8.91 6.82
C GLU A 240 23.03 -8.69 7.20
N LEU A 241 23.87 -8.23 6.24
CA LEU A 241 25.32 -8.15 6.48
C LEU A 241 25.69 -7.13 7.56
N TYR A 242 24.90 -6.09 7.75
CA TYR A 242 25.09 -5.12 8.82
C TYR A 242 24.63 -5.64 10.17
N LEU A 243 23.51 -6.36 10.22
CA LEU A 243 23.00 -6.96 11.46
C LEU A 243 23.94 -8.05 11.98
N LYS A 244 24.54 -8.87 11.11
CA LYS A 244 25.57 -9.83 11.47
C LYS A 244 26.82 -9.18 12.05
N ARG A 245 27.24 -8.02 11.53
CA ARG A 245 28.34 -7.23 12.11
C ARG A 245 28.04 -6.77 13.55
N LEU A 246 26.78 -6.51 13.89
CA LEU A 246 26.39 -6.18 15.27
C LEU A 246 26.48 -7.40 16.19
N ILE A 247 26.20 -8.60 15.68
CA ILE A 247 26.44 -9.86 16.43
C ILE A 247 27.93 -10.06 16.67
N VAL A 248 28.79 -9.83 15.68
CA VAL A 248 30.25 -9.81 15.86
C VAL A 248 30.65 -8.78 16.93
N GLY A 249 29.99 -7.64 16.98
CA GLY A 249 30.19 -6.59 17.98
C GLY A 249 29.74 -6.96 19.39
N GLY A 250 29.11 -8.12 19.61
CA GLY A 250 28.76 -8.67 20.92
C GLY A 250 27.31 -8.47 21.34
N PHE A 251 26.40 -8.04 20.47
CA PHE A 251 24.97 -8.07 20.77
C PHE A 251 24.44 -9.50 20.72
N GLU A 252 23.62 -9.90 21.70
CA GLU A 252 23.04 -11.24 21.75
C GLU A 252 21.87 -11.40 20.77
N GLY A 253 21.06 -10.36 20.57
CA GLY A 253 19.96 -10.36 19.63
C GLY A 253 19.63 -8.95 19.14
N VAL A 254 19.62 -8.77 17.84
CA VAL A 254 19.27 -7.51 17.17
C VAL A 254 18.23 -7.74 16.09
N TYR A 255 17.33 -6.77 15.90
CA TYR A 255 16.38 -6.81 14.81
C TYR A 255 16.18 -5.42 14.20
N GLU A 256 15.80 -5.39 12.95
CA GLU A 256 15.43 -4.18 12.22
C GLU A 256 14.12 -4.40 11.46
N ILE A 257 13.18 -3.45 11.57
CA ILE A 257 11.98 -3.40 10.73
C ILE A 257 12.13 -2.19 9.82
N GLY A 258 12.49 -2.42 8.57
CA GLY A 258 12.85 -1.34 7.66
C GLY A 258 12.48 -1.61 6.21
N LYS A 259 12.71 -0.60 5.38
CA LYS A 259 12.51 -0.69 3.93
C LYS A 259 13.71 -1.31 3.26
N ASN A 260 13.44 -2.29 2.39
CA ASN A 260 14.36 -2.80 1.40
C ASN A 260 13.86 -2.45 0.00
N PHE A 261 14.77 -2.41 -0.98
CA PHE A 261 14.52 -1.90 -2.32
C PHE A 261 15.07 -2.89 -3.34
N ARG A 262 14.20 -3.41 -4.23
CA ARG A 262 14.58 -4.31 -5.32
C ARG A 262 14.06 -3.77 -6.63
N ASN A 263 14.96 -3.55 -7.58
CA ASN A 263 14.63 -2.98 -8.89
C ASN A 263 14.12 -4.06 -9.85
N GLU A 264 12.98 -4.61 -9.50
CA GLU A 264 12.34 -5.75 -10.16
C GLU A 264 10.89 -5.39 -10.57
N GLY A 265 10.16 -6.36 -11.13
CA GLY A 265 8.78 -6.18 -11.54
C GLY A 265 7.82 -5.90 -10.39
N MET A 266 6.67 -5.33 -10.73
CA MET A 266 5.56 -5.11 -9.80
C MET A 266 4.40 -6.03 -10.15
N ASP A 267 3.92 -6.79 -9.17
CA ASP A 267 2.77 -7.66 -9.31
C ASP A 267 1.85 -7.62 -8.07
N ARG A 268 1.03 -8.63 -7.87
CA ARG A 268 0.11 -8.71 -6.72
C ARG A 268 0.82 -8.94 -5.38
N THR A 269 2.05 -9.43 -5.39
CA THR A 269 2.82 -9.83 -4.21
C THR A 269 4.15 -9.11 -4.07
N HIS A 270 4.56 -8.35 -5.09
CA HIS A 270 5.83 -7.63 -5.14
C HIS A 270 5.64 -6.14 -5.38
N ASN A 271 6.38 -5.34 -4.61
CA ASN A 271 6.51 -3.90 -4.76
C ASN A 271 8.01 -3.55 -4.67
N PRO A 272 8.54 -2.66 -5.52
CA PRO A 272 9.98 -2.36 -5.55
C PRO A 272 10.54 -1.83 -4.23
N GLU A 273 9.70 -1.22 -3.43
CA GLU A 273 9.95 -0.78 -2.06
C GLU A 273 9.01 -1.57 -1.14
N PHE A 274 9.54 -2.38 -0.24
CA PHE A 274 8.76 -3.20 0.68
C PHE A 274 9.33 -3.15 2.08
N THR A 275 8.53 -3.51 3.08
CA THR A 275 8.97 -3.57 4.46
C THR A 275 9.37 -5.00 4.81
N CYS A 276 10.60 -5.16 5.28
CA CYS A 276 11.12 -6.42 5.81
C CYS A 276 11.45 -6.26 7.29
N MET A 277 11.23 -7.30 8.07
CA MET A 277 11.82 -7.48 9.38
C MET A 277 12.94 -8.49 9.27
N GLU A 278 14.12 -8.15 9.75
CA GLU A 278 15.23 -9.07 9.90
C GLU A 278 15.68 -9.14 11.37
N ILE A 279 15.91 -10.35 11.87
CA ILE A 279 16.38 -10.61 13.24
C ILE A 279 17.53 -11.61 13.23
N TYR A 280 18.54 -11.35 14.06
CA TYR A 280 19.70 -12.23 14.25
C TYR A 280 19.92 -12.46 15.73
N VAL A 281 20.05 -13.73 16.14
CA VAL A 281 20.18 -14.11 17.55
C VAL A 281 21.36 -15.07 17.72
N ALA A 282 22.33 -14.66 18.53
CA ALA A 282 23.51 -15.46 18.87
C ALA A 282 23.15 -16.70 19.70
N TYR A 283 23.99 -17.74 19.57
CA TYR A 283 23.87 -19.03 20.28
C TYR A 283 22.58 -19.79 19.99
N LYS A 284 21.97 -19.52 18.79
CA LYS A 284 20.78 -20.19 18.27
C LYS A 284 21.06 -20.82 16.91
N ASP A 285 20.23 -21.79 16.53
CA ASP A 285 20.25 -22.44 15.24
C ASP A 285 18.87 -22.36 14.55
N TYR A 286 18.78 -22.88 13.34
CA TYR A 286 17.53 -22.84 12.54
C TYR A 286 16.38 -23.64 13.17
N ASN A 287 16.65 -24.69 13.97
CA ASN A 287 15.61 -25.43 14.66
C ASN A 287 14.94 -24.57 15.74
N TRP A 288 15.75 -23.85 16.54
CA TRP A 288 15.24 -22.90 17.50
C TRP A 288 14.46 -21.77 16.79
N MET A 289 14.96 -21.31 15.64
CA MET A 289 14.31 -20.23 14.88
C MET A 289 12.93 -20.67 14.33
N MET A 290 12.75 -21.93 13.93
CA MET A 290 11.42 -22.46 13.54
C MET A 290 10.43 -22.36 14.71
N GLU A 291 10.82 -22.82 15.92
CA GLU A 291 9.95 -22.70 17.11
C GLU A 291 9.68 -21.24 17.52
N PHE A 292 10.68 -20.39 17.36
CA PHE A 292 10.54 -18.96 17.64
C PHE A 292 9.53 -18.32 16.67
N THR A 293 9.63 -18.64 15.39
CA THR A 293 8.79 -18.09 14.31
C THR A 293 7.34 -18.51 14.48
N GLU A 294 7.06 -19.80 14.70
CA GLU A 294 5.67 -20.27 14.84
C GLU A 294 4.97 -19.67 16.07
N LYS A 295 5.67 -19.52 17.21
CA LYS A 295 5.13 -18.89 18.41
C LYS A 295 4.91 -17.38 18.23
N MET A 296 5.81 -16.72 17.51
CA MET A 296 5.67 -15.29 17.18
C MET A 296 4.45 -15.03 16.29
N ILE A 297 4.29 -15.80 15.22
CA ILE A 297 3.19 -15.62 14.27
C ILE A 297 1.84 -15.96 14.93
N GLU A 298 1.77 -17.04 15.72
CA GLU A 298 0.58 -17.37 16.52
C GLU A 298 0.18 -16.21 17.44
N LYS A 299 1.14 -15.64 18.19
CA LYS A 299 0.89 -14.47 19.05
C LYS A 299 0.36 -13.28 18.25
N ILE A 300 1.02 -12.94 17.13
CA ILE A 300 0.60 -11.82 16.28
C ILE A 300 -0.85 -12.05 15.79
N CYS A 301 -1.17 -13.26 15.34
CA CYS A 301 -2.51 -13.59 14.87
C CYS A 301 -3.57 -13.41 15.97
N LEU A 302 -3.29 -13.88 17.17
CA LEU A 302 -4.15 -13.71 18.34
C LEU A 302 -4.34 -12.23 18.72
N ASP A 303 -3.25 -11.46 18.75
CA ASP A 303 -3.31 -10.03 19.12
C ASP A 303 -4.10 -9.20 18.09
N VAL A 304 -3.96 -9.53 16.81
CA VAL A 304 -4.61 -8.78 15.71
C VAL A 304 -6.05 -9.18 15.49
N ASN A 305 -6.34 -10.49 15.52
CA ASN A 305 -7.63 -11.05 15.11
C ASN A 305 -8.43 -11.71 16.25
N GLY A 306 -7.83 -11.93 17.42
CA GLY A 306 -8.46 -12.64 18.56
C GLY A 306 -8.63 -14.15 18.33
N THR A 307 -8.07 -14.69 17.25
CA THR A 307 -8.15 -16.11 16.86
C THR A 307 -6.89 -16.48 16.11
N THR A 308 -6.54 -17.79 16.06
CA THR A 308 -5.44 -18.28 15.22
C THR A 308 -5.84 -18.48 13.75
N GLN A 309 -7.14 -18.45 13.45
CA GLN A 309 -7.67 -18.73 12.13
C GLN A 309 -7.99 -17.45 11.37
N VAL A 310 -7.48 -17.34 10.15
CA VAL A 310 -7.73 -16.21 9.26
C VAL A 310 -8.21 -16.71 7.91
N LYS A 311 -9.25 -16.06 7.37
CA LYS A 311 -9.72 -16.33 6.01
C LYS A 311 -8.93 -15.48 5.02
N VAL A 312 -8.28 -16.12 4.04
CA VAL A 312 -7.56 -15.48 2.93
C VAL A 312 -8.10 -16.04 1.61
N GLY A 313 -8.84 -15.24 0.88
CA GLY A 313 -9.59 -15.73 -0.29
C GLY A 313 -10.58 -16.82 0.11
N ASP A 314 -10.47 -17.99 -0.52
CA ASP A 314 -11.31 -19.16 -0.21
C ASP A 314 -10.72 -20.05 0.89
N ASN A 315 -9.48 -19.81 1.32
CA ASN A 315 -8.77 -20.63 2.30
C ASN A 315 -8.97 -20.11 3.72
N ILE A 316 -9.08 -21.03 4.68
CA ILE A 316 -8.95 -20.75 6.11
C ILE A 316 -7.57 -21.25 6.53
N ILE A 317 -6.73 -20.34 7.01
CA ILE A 317 -5.36 -20.62 7.45
C ILE A 317 -5.34 -20.59 8.97
N ASP A 318 -4.83 -21.66 9.58
CA ASP A 318 -4.66 -21.76 11.03
C ASP A 318 -3.19 -21.56 11.42
N PHE A 319 -2.90 -20.47 12.08
CA PHE A 319 -1.57 -20.11 12.57
C PHE A 319 -1.24 -20.71 13.95
N LYS A 320 -1.98 -21.71 14.40
CA LYS A 320 -1.70 -22.40 15.66
C LYS A 320 -0.44 -23.27 15.53
N ALA A 321 0.53 -23.03 16.41
CA ALA A 321 1.73 -23.87 16.50
C ALA A 321 1.42 -25.27 17.07
N PRO A 322 2.22 -26.32 16.72
CA PRO A 322 3.38 -26.29 15.84
C PRO A 322 3.02 -26.44 14.36
N TYR A 323 3.87 -25.90 13.47
CA TYR A 323 3.70 -26.03 12.02
C TYR A 323 4.34 -27.31 11.48
N LYS A 324 3.86 -27.79 10.32
CA LYS A 324 4.45 -28.93 9.59
C LYS A 324 5.87 -28.58 9.15
N ARG A 325 6.78 -29.59 9.14
CA ARG A 325 8.15 -29.48 8.66
C ARG A 325 8.38 -30.56 7.60
N VAL A 326 8.90 -30.15 6.44
CA VAL A 326 9.16 -31.02 5.29
C VAL A 326 10.49 -30.62 4.66
N THR A 327 11.37 -31.55 4.32
CA THR A 327 12.59 -31.20 3.58
C THR A 327 12.25 -30.85 2.12
N MET A 328 13.04 -29.96 1.50
CA MET A 328 12.83 -29.57 0.11
C MET A 328 12.85 -30.80 -0.83
N LEU A 329 13.78 -31.71 -0.65
CA LEU A 329 13.89 -32.90 -1.50
C LEU A 329 12.73 -33.89 -1.28
N ASP A 330 12.26 -34.08 -0.04
CA ASP A 330 11.06 -34.89 0.24
C ASP A 330 9.81 -34.27 -0.36
N SER A 331 9.67 -32.93 -0.30
CA SER A 331 8.59 -32.22 -0.94
C SER A 331 8.55 -32.46 -2.46
N ILE A 332 9.70 -32.32 -3.13
CA ILE A 332 9.81 -32.58 -4.57
C ILE A 332 9.45 -34.02 -4.88
N LYS A 333 9.97 -34.98 -4.10
CA LYS A 333 9.66 -36.40 -4.27
C LYS A 333 8.17 -36.70 -4.09
N GLU A 334 7.52 -36.10 -3.08
CA GLU A 334 6.09 -36.27 -2.82
C GLU A 334 5.23 -35.79 -4.00
N HIS A 335 5.55 -34.61 -4.58
CA HIS A 335 4.73 -33.99 -5.59
C HIS A 335 5.06 -34.39 -7.03
N THR A 336 6.32 -34.78 -7.32
CA THR A 336 6.76 -35.12 -8.69
C THR A 336 6.99 -36.59 -8.90
N GLY A 337 7.19 -37.36 -7.82
CA GLY A 337 7.60 -38.77 -7.86
C GLY A 337 9.10 -38.97 -8.09
N TYR A 338 9.89 -37.92 -8.26
CA TYR A 338 11.34 -38.01 -8.48
C TYR A 338 12.12 -37.73 -7.19
N ASP A 339 13.03 -38.64 -6.84
CA ASP A 339 13.96 -38.44 -5.72
C ASP A 339 15.26 -37.85 -6.25
N LEU A 340 15.51 -36.58 -5.94
CA LEU A 340 16.70 -35.87 -6.42
C LEU A 340 17.93 -36.06 -5.54
N THR A 341 17.83 -36.87 -4.47
CA THR A 341 18.92 -37.11 -3.52
C THR A 341 20.16 -37.70 -4.23
N GLY A 342 21.29 -37.00 -4.12
CA GLY A 342 22.55 -37.44 -4.71
C GLY A 342 22.68 -37.31 -6.23
N MET A 343 21.65 -36.73 -6.91
CA MET A 343 21.73 -36.47 -8.34
C MET A 343 22.70 -35.34 -8.67
N ASN A 344 23.42 -35.49 -9.79
CA ASN A 344 24.21 -34.41 -10.38
C ASN A 344 23.33 -33.50 -11.26
N GLU A 345 23.89 -32.40 -11.76
CA GLU A 345 23.18 -31.44 -12.60
C GLU A 345 22.55 -32.07 -13.84
N GLU A 346 23.29 -32.92 -14.56
CA GLU A 346 22.80 -33.57 -15.80
C GLU A 346 21.57 -34.44 -15.51
N GLN A 347 21.59 -35.20 -14.41
CA GLN A 347 20.47 -36.06 -14.01
C GLN A 347 19.23 -35.21 -13.63
N ILE A 348 19.44 -34.07 -12.99
CA ILE A 348 18.33 -33.14 -12.65
C ILE A 348 17.77 -32.50 -13.92
N ARG A 349 18.61 -32.11 -14.89
CA ARG A 349 18.15 -31.63 -16.21
C ARG A 349 17.29 -32.69 -16.93
N GLU A 350 17.64 -33.95 -16.85
CA GLU A 350 16.79 -35.03 -17.39
C GLU A 350 15.44 -35.11 -16.67
N VAL A 351 15.40 -34.90 -15.35
CA VAL A 351 14.14 -34.83 -14.60
C VAL A 351 13.28 -33.64 -15.05
N CYS A 352 13.87 -32.47 -15.19
CA CYS A 352 13.17 -31.29 -15.70
C CYS A 352 12.55 -31.52 -17.10
N GLN A 353 13.30 -32.19 -18.00
CA GLN A 353 12.79 -32.57 -19.32
C GLN A 353 11.62 -33.56 -19.23
N LYS A 354 11.68 -34.57 -18.33
CA LYS A 354 10.57 -35.50 -18.09
C LYS A 354 9.34 -34.84 -17.50
N LEU A 355 9.53 -33.77 -16.74
CA LEU A 355 8.47 -32.92 -16.18
C LEU A 355 7.96 -31.87 -17.18
N ASN A 356 8.51 -31.80 -18.40
CA ASN A 356 8.21 -30.80 -19.44
C ASN A 356 8.46 -29.35 -19.02
N MET A 357 9.46 -29.10 -18.20
CA MET A 357 9.84 -27.76 -17.77
C MET A 357 10.69 -27.05 -18.84
N GLU A 358 10.49 -25.76 -18.96
CA GLU A 358 11.39 -24.88 -19.75
C GLU A 358 12.61 -24.53 -18.89
N ILE A 359 13.77 -25.02 -19.29
CA ILE A 359 15.07 -24.77 -18.64
C ILE A 359 16.07 -24.23 -19.65
N ASP A 360 16.98 -23.36 -19.22
CA ASP A 360 18.08 -22.86 -20.05
C ASP A 360 19.44 -23.44 -19.60
N ASP A 361 20.44 -23.27 -20.45
CA ASP A 361 21.79 -23.84 -20.23
C ASP A 361 22.59 -23.11 -19.14
N THR A 362 22.11 -21.95 -18.67
CA THR A 362 22.78 -21.17 -17.63
C THR A 362 22.38 -21.60 -16.22
N MET A 363 21.27 -22.35 -16.09
CA MET A 363 20.77 -22.81 -14.81
C MET A 363 21.68 -23.92 -14.23
N GLY A 364 22.32 -23.65 -13.11
CA GLY A 364 23.06 -24.66 -12.35
C GLY A 364 22.15 -25.57 -11.51
N LYS A 365 22.73 -26.61 -10.88
CA LYS A 365 22.03 -27.62 -10.08
C LYS A 365 21.04 -27.00 -9.07
N GLY A 366 21.48 -26.02 -8.29
CA GLY A 366 20.62 -25.37 -7.28
C GLY A 366 19.40 -24.70 -7.91
N LYS A 367 19.59 -23.93 -8.99
CA LYS A 367 18.49 -23.26 -9.69
C LYS A 367 17.48 -24.22 -10.29
N LEU A 368 17.95 -25.35 -10.86
CA LEU A 368 17.06 -26.40 -11.40
C LEU A 368 16.18 -27.03 -10.30
N ILE A 369 16.73 -27.26 -9.11
CA ILE A 369 15.95 -27.78 -7.97
C ILE A 369 14.91 -26.75 -7.52
N ASP A 370 15.29 -25.47 -7.47
CA ASP A 370 14.41 -24.35 -7.12
C ASP A 370 13.23 -24.23 -8.09
N GLU A 371 13.49 -24.27 -9.38
CA GLU A 371 12.45 -24.23 -10.41
C GLU A 371 11.46 -25.41 -10.29
N ILE A 372 11.97 -26.65 -10.03
CA ILE A 372 11.10 -27.81 -9.79
C ILE A 372 10.21 -27.57 -8.56
N PHE A 373 10.80 -27.07 -7.47
CA PHE A 373 10.05 -26.78 -6.25
C PHE A 373 9.00 -25.69 -6.47
N GLY A 374 9.36 -24.59 -7.11
CA GLY A 374 8.47 -23.48 -7.42
C GLY A 374 7.27 -23.90 -8.27
N GLU A 375 7.50 -24.70 -9.31
CA GLU A 375 6.44 -25.12 -10.23
C GLU A 375 5.50 -26.17 -9.64
N PHE A 376 6.03 -27.19 -8.93
CA PHE A 376 5.25 -28.34 -8.50
C PHE A 376 4.88 -28.36 -7.03
N CYS A 377 5.61 -27.66 -6.15
CA CYS A 377 5.45 -27.80 -4.71
C CYS A 377 4.93 -26.52 -4.02
N GLU A 378 5.50 -25.37 -4.29
CA GLU A 378 5.24 -24.10 -3.56
C GLU A 378 3.75 -23.80 -3.41
N GLY A 379 3.02 -23.81 -4.53
CA GLY A 379 1.58 -23.49 -4.57
C GLY A 379 0.67 -24.46 -3.79
N THR A 380 1.17 -25.62 -3.39
CA THR A 380 0.37 -26.66 -2.68
C THR A 380 0.30 -26.42 -1.17
N TYR A 381 1.21 -25.64 -0.61
CA TYR A 381 1.30 -25.37 0.83
C TYR A 381 0.36 -24.26 1.28
N ILE A 382 -0.89 -24.62 1.55
CA ILE A 382 -1.91 -23.66 2.03
C ILE A 382 -1.72 -23.37 3.52
N GLN A 383 -1.57 -24.41 4.35
CA GLN A 383 -1.32 -24.27 5.79
C GLN A 383 0.15 -23.97 6.06
N PRO A 384 0.49 -23.23 7.14
CA PRO A 384 1.86 -22.89 7.49
C PRO A 384 2.74 -24.15 7.54
N THR A 385 3.76 -24.21 6.68
CA THR A 385 4.65 -25.37 6.55
C THR A 385 6.09 -24.88 6.35
N PHE A 386 6.99 -25.32 7.21
CA PHE A 386 8.42 -25.09 7.03
C PHE A 386 8.97 -26.07 5.99
N ILE A 387 9.58 -25.53 4.95
CA ILE A 387 10.39 -26.27 3.99
C ILE A 387 11.83 -26.13 4.44
N THR A 388 12.52 -27.25 4.69
CA THR A 388 13.85 -27.27 5.30
C THR A 388 14.91 -27.90 4.41
N ASP A 389 16.16 -27.70 4.77
CA ASP A 389 17.33 -28.40 4.24
C ASP A 389 17.53 -28.16 2.74
N TYR A 390 17.74 -26.90 2.40
CA TYR A 390 17.99 -26.43 1.04
C TYR A 390 19.36 -26.84 0.51
N PRO A 391 19.52 -27.08 -0.80
CA PRO A 391 20.82 -27.32 -1.41
C PRO A 391 21.83 -26.20 -1.13
N LYS A 392 23.10 -26.59 -0.98
CA LYS A 392 24.20 -25.67 -0.66
C LYS A 392 24.34 -24.55 -1.70
N GLU A 393 24.17 -24.87 -2.96
CA GLU A 393 24.34 -23.97 -4.09
C GLU A 393 23.33 -22.79 -4.07
N MET A 394 22.19 -22.97 -3.41
CA MET A 394 21.14 -21.95 -3.30
C MET A 394 21.32 -21.01 -2.11
N SER A 395 22.32 -21.21 -1.26
CA SER A 395 22.35 -20.59 0.08
C SER A 395 23.74 -20.08 0.45
N PRO A 396 24.24 -19.00 -0.21
CA PRO A 396 25.63 -18.54 -0.05
C PRO A 396 25.97 -17.99 1.33
N LEU A 397 25.00 -17.64 2.16
CA LEU A 397 25.19 -17.05 3.49
C LEU A 397 24.84 -18.02 4.65
N THR A 398 24.50 -19.27 4.29
CA THR A 398 23.97 -20.27 5.22
C THR A 398 24.99 -21.32 5.60
N LYS A 399 24.98 -21.72 6.86
CA LYS A 399 25.84 -22.82 7.39
C LYS A 399 25.51 -24.14 6.72
N ILE A 400 26.54 -24.90 6.39
CA ILE A 400 26.40 -26.32 5.92
C ILE A 400 25.63 -27.11 6.95
N HIS A 401 24.73 -27.98 6.49
CA HIS A 401 23.94 -28.84 7.34
C HIS A 401 24.86 -29.84 8.09
N ARG A 402 24.63 -29.99 9.40
CA ARG A 402 25.49 -30.78 10.32
C ARG A 402 25.63 -32.25 9.99
N SER A 403 24.71 -32.80 9.20
CA SER A 403 24.68 -34.23 8.85
C SER A 403 24.85 -34.50 7.36
N ASN A 404 24.74 -33.50 6.49
CA ASN A 404 24.83 -33.67 5.04
C ASN A 404 25.50 -32.44 4.39
N PRO A 405 26.74 -32.57 3.88
CA PRO A 405 27.49 -31.43 3.34
C PRO A 405 26.91 -30.83 2.03
N ASP A 406 26.00 -31.55 1.37
CA ASP A 406 25.34 -31.06 0.14
C ASP A 406 24.13 -30.14 0.45
N LEU A 407 23.73 -30.08 1.72
CA LEU A 407 22.60 -29.29 2.19
C LEU A 407 23.03 -28.17 3.14
N THR A 408 22.11 -27.29 3.45
CA THR A 408 22.30 -26.19 4.41
C THR A 408 21.20 -26.20 5.47
N GLU A 409 21.51 -25.67 6.66
CA GLU A 409 20.56 -25.47 7.75
C GLU A 409 19.69 -24.22 7.47
N ARG A 410 18.80 -24.32 6.48
CA ARG A 410 17.88 -23.27 6.02
C ARG A 410 16.46 -23.78 6.05
N PHE A 411 15.54 -22.87 6.31
CA PHE A 411 14.14 -23.10 6.06
C PHE A 411 13.46 -21.87 5.44
N GLU A 412 12.40 -22.12 4.71
CA GLU A 412 11.40 -21.12 4.34
C GLU A 412 10.04 -21.55 4.90
N LEU A 413 9.25 -20.54 5.35
CA LEU A 413 7.88 -20.79 5.79
C LEU A 413 6.92 -20.51 4.63
N MET A 414 6.30 -21.55 4.13
CA MET A 414 5.26 -21.45 3.11
C MET A 414 3.89 -21.30 3.76
N VAL A 415 3.12 -20.31 3.30
CA VAL A 415 1.74 -20.05 3.74
C VAL A 415 0.91 -19.59 2.55
N ASN A 416 -0.21 -20.23 2.33
CA ASN A 416 -1.14 -19.91 1.23
C ASN A 416 -0.46 -19.91 -0.15
N GLY A 417 0.44 -20.88 -0.37
CA GLY A 417 1.16 -21.07 -1.61
C GLY A 417 2.25 -20.05 -1.90
N LYS A 418 2.77 -19.36 -0.86
CA LYS A 418 3.82 -18.35 -0.99
C LYS A 418 4.77 -18.38 0.21
N GLU A 419 6.04 -18.05 -0.05
CA GLU A 419 7.03 -17.77 0.99
C GLU A 419 6.63 -16.58 1.83
N LEU A 420 6.63 -16.77 3.16
CA LEU A 420 6.42 -15.71 4.16
C LEU A 420 7.72 -15.26 4.81
N CYS A 421 8.59 -16.19 5.17
CA CYS A 421 9.89 -15.90 5.75
C CYS A 421 10.96 -16.90 5.31
N ASN A 422 12.22 -16.45 5.37
CA ASN A 422 13.41 -17.21 5.11
C ASN A 422 14.36 -17.09 6.30
N ALA A 423 14.91 -18.20 6.77
CA ALA A 423 15.77 -18.24 7.95
C ALA A 423 16.77 -19.38 7.90
N TYR A 424 17.87 -19.23 8.60
CA TYR A 424 18.91 -20.24 8.62
C TYR A 424 19.85 -20.11 9.83
N SER A 425 20.66 -21.17 10.06
CA SER A 425 21.88 -21.06 10.83
C SER A 425 22.91 -20.32 10.00
N GLU A 426 23.48 -19.26 10.55
CA GLU A 426 24.37 -18.35 9.82
C GLU A 426 25.74 -18.97 9.52
N LEU A 427 26.22 -18.76 8.29
CA LEU A 427 27.61 -19.07 7.96
C LEU A 427 28.53 -18.11 8.72
N ASN A 428 29.33 -18.65 9.63
CA ASN A 428 30.22 -17.91 10.50
C ASN A 428 31.72 -18.24 10.31
N ASP A 429 32.04 -19.06 9.32
CA ASP A 429 33.39 -19.36 8.89
C ASP A 429 33.81 -18.36 7.81
N PRO A 430 34.81 -17.47 8.08
CA PRO A 430 35.22 -16.45 7.11
C PRO A 430 35.85 -17.05 5.84
N ILE A 431 36.44 -18.23 5.91
CA ILE A 431 37.10 -18.88 4.76
C ILE A 431 36.02 -19.45 3.83
N ASP A 432 35.10 -20.23 4.37
CA ASP A 432 33.95 -20.78 3.61
C ASP A 432 33.10 -19.61 3.03
N GLN A 433 32.89 -18.53 3.81
CA GLN A 433 32.15 -17.36 3.33
C GLN A 433 32.83 -16.69 2.14
N LEU A 434 34.13 -16.53 2.15
CA LEU A 434 34.89 -15.97 1.04
C LEU A 434 34.76 -16.86 -0.21
N GLU A 435 34.94 -18.17 -0.06
CA GLU A 435 34.79 -19.15 -1.15
C GLU A 435 33.39 -19.07 -1.78
N ARG A 436 32.31 -18.95 -0.96
CA ARG A 436 30.94 -18.77 -1.44
C ARG A 436 30.74 -17.48 -2.23
N PHE A 437 31.32 -16.38 -1.77
CA PHE A 437 31.26 -15.13 -2.52
C PHE A 437 32.04 -15.19 -3.85
N GLU A 438 33.16 -15.91 -3.89
CA GLU A 438 33.91 -16.13 -5.13
C GLU A 438 33.12 -16.99 -6.13
N GLU A 439 32.36 -17.99 -5.64
CA GLU A 439 31.43 -18.76 -6.48
C GLU A 439 30.31 -17.88 -7.05
N GLN A 440 29.73 -17.00 -6.25
CA GLN A 440 28.72 -16.02 -6.71
C GLN A 440 29.29 -15.07 -7.78
N MET A 441 30.52 -14.58 -7.61
CA MET A 441 31.17 -13.74 -8.61
C MET A 441 31.35 -14.46 -9.97
N ARG A 442 31.65 -15.75 -9.94
CA ARG A 442 31.72 -16.56 -11.19
C ARG A 442 30.37 -16.71 -11.88
N LEU A 443 29.26 -16.74 -11.13
CA LEU A 443 27.92 -16.72 -11.71
C LEU A 443 27.60 -15.35 -12.33
N SER A 444 27.98 -14.25 -11.67
CA SER A 444 27.84 -12.90 -12.22
C SER A 444 28.61 -12.73 -13.55
N GLU A 445 29.85 -13.26 -13.64
CA GLU A 445 30.64 -13.26 -14.89
C GLU A 445 29.99 -14.04 -16.03
N LYS A 446 29.10 -14.98 -15.71
CA LYS A 446 28.31 -15.75 -16.70
C LYS A 446 27.00 -15.05 -17.09
N GLY A 447 26.70 -13.89 -16.48
CA GLY A 447 25.53 -13.08 -16.82
C GLY A 447 24.40 -13.14 -15.79
N ASP A 448 24.64 -13.65 -14.59
CA ASP A 448 23.69 -13.57 -13.50
C ASP A 448 23.75 -12.19 -12.82
N ASP A 449 22.82 -11.30 -13.17
CA ASP A 449 22.74 -9.94 -12.66
C ASP A 449 22.30 -9.86 -11.18
N GLU A 450 21.86 -10.96 -10.60
CA GLU A 450 21.39 -11.05 -9.20
C GLU A 450 22.45 -11.62 -8.26
N ALA A 451 23.56 -12.13 -8.80
CA ALA A 451 24.64 -12.70 -8.01
C ALA A 451 25.28 -11.68 -7.06
N MET A 452 25.62 -12.14 -5.86
CA MET A 452 26.16 -11.28 -4.79
C MET A 452 27.58 -10.80 -5.09
N ILE A 453 27.85 -9.53 -4.79
CA ILE A 453 29.18 -8.93 -4.85
C ILE A 453 29.92 -9.23 -3.54
N ILE A 454 31.25 -9.43 -3.61
CA ILE A 454 32.09 -9.66 -2.41
C ILE A 454 32.12 -8.43 -1.52
N ASP A 455 31.58 -8.54 -0.32
CA ASP A 455 31.76 -7.56 0.76
C ASP A 455 32.98 -7.94 1.62
N LYS A 456 34.13 -7.38 1.26
CA LYS A 456 35.39 -7.65 1.98
C LYS A 456 35.39 -7.18 3.42
N ASP A 457 34.60 -6.15 3.75
CA ASP A 457 34.46 -5.65 5.13
C ASP A 457 33.62 -6.61 5.98
N PHE A 458 32.62 -7.24 5.39
CA PHE A 458 31.86 -8.30 6.06
C PHE A 458 32.73 -9.54 6.33
N VAL A 459 33.52 -9.99 5.33
CA VAL A 459 34.45 -11.11 5.54
C VAL A 459 35.45 -10.79 6.66
N ARG A 460 36.04 -9.60 6.65
CA ARG A 460 36.90 -9.12 7.72
C ARG A 460 36.20 -9.09 9.09
N ALA A 461 34.91 -8.73 9.13
CA ALA A 461 34.15 -8.78 10.38
C ALA A 461 34.05 -10.21 10.92
N LEU A 462 33.78 -11.19 10.05
CA LEU A 462 33.76 -12.61 10.44
C LEU A 462 35.11 -13.12 10.94
N GLU A 463 36.24 -12.59 10.45
CA GLU A 463 37.59 -12.93 10.93
C GLU A 463 37.82 -12.54 12.41
N TYR A 464 37.07 -11.55 12.93
CA TYR A 464 37.05 -11.24 14.37
C TYR A 464 36.21 -12.21 15.19
N GLY A 465 35.47 -13.10 14.54
CA GLY A 465 34.66 -14.14 15.16
C GLY A 465 33.18 -13.77 15.31
N MET A 466 32.33 -14.55 14.69
CA MET A 466 30.88 -14.51 14.91
C MET A 466 30.47 -15.80 15.63
N PRO A 467 29.77 -15.72 16.79
CA PRO A 467 29.28 -16.93 17.45
C PRO A 467 28.27 -17.68 16.58
N PRO A 468 27.93 -18.95 16.87
CA PRO A 468 26.78 -19.61 16.27
C PRO A 468 25.55 -18.70 16.36
N THR A 469 24.92 -18.41 15.25
CA THR A 469 23.84 -17.43 15.15
C THR A 469 22.76 -17.97 14.22
N SER A 470 21.51 -17.67 14.51
CA SER A 470 20.42 -17.87 13.56
C SER A 470 19.79 -16.54 13.19
N GLY A 471 19.55 -16.35 11.90
CA GLY A 471 18.86 -15.17 11.35
C GLY A 471 17.57 -15.52 10.63
N MET A 472 16.67 -14.56 10.56
CA MET A 472 15.40 -14.68 9.86
C MET A 472 15.01 -13.34 9.22
N GLY A 473 14.59 -13.39 7.96
CA GLY A 473 13.90 -12.30 7.28
C GLY A 473 12.42 -12.64 7.06
N ILE A 474 11.52 -11.70 7.36
CA ILE A 474 10.08 -11.86 7.12
C ILE A 474 9.53 -10.64 6.37
N GLY A 475 8.76 -10.91 5.30
CA GLY A 475 8.07 -9.88 4.55
C GLY A 475 6.88 -9.33 5.33
N MET A 476 7.01 -8.13 5.90
CA MET A 476 5.96 -7.51 6.74
C MET A 476 4.69 -7.20 5.95
N ASP A 477 4.83 -6.88 4.68
CA ASP A 477 3.68 -6.64 3.80
C ASP A 477 2.92 -7.95 3.54
N ARG A 478 3.61 -9.05 3.25
CA ARG A 478 3.00 -10.39 3.09
C ARG A 478 2.36 -10.89 4.39
N LEU A 479 3.03 -10.71 5.53
CA LEU A 479 2.45 -11.04 6.84
C LEU A 479 1.16 -10.24 7.08
N THR A 480 1.16 -8.95 6.74
CA THR A 480 -0.03 -8.11 6.86
C THR A 480 -1.15 -8.56 5.93
N MET A 481 -0.84 -8.94 4.68
CA MET A 481 -1.83 -9.51 3.76
C MET A 481 -2.52 -10.73 4.38
N LEU A 482 -1.74 -11.66 4.92
CA LEU A 482 -2.28 -12.84 5.60
C LEU A 482 -3.14 -12.46 6.81
N MET A 483 -2.65 -11.59 7.71
CA MET A 483 -3.37 -11.21 8.93
C MET A 483 -4.65 -10.40 8.67
N THR A 484 -4.77 -9.78 7.49
CA THR A 484 -5.94 -8.98 7.09
C THR A 484 -6.80 -9.64 6.01
N GLY A 485 -6.43 -10.84 5.55
CA GLY A 485 -7.16 -11.58 4.52
C GLY A 485 -7.06 -10.96 3.12
N GLN A 486 -6.05 -10.13 2.86
CA GLN A 486 -5.88 -9.46 1.58
C GLN A 486 -5.11 -10.32 0.57
N SER A 487 -5.50 -10.25 -0.69
CA SER A 487 -4.91 -11.04 -1.78
C SER A 487 -3.83 -10.29 -2.58
N THR A 488 -3.67 -8.98 -2.35
CA THR A 488 -2.70 -8.15 -3.07
C THR A 488 -1.96 -7.21 -2.13
N ILE A 489 -0.67 -6.98 -2.42
CA ILE A 489 0.21 -6.13 -1.62
C ILE A 489 -0.25 -4.66 -1.63
N GLN A 490 -0.90 -4.22 -2.71
CA GLN A 490 -1.42 -2.84 -2.83
C GLN A 490 -2.50 -2.54 -1.80
N GLU A 491 -3.27 -3.53 -1.35
CA GLU A 491 -4.30 -3.33 -0.32
C GLU A 491 -3.71 -3.02 1.05
N VAL A 492 -2.50 -3.47 1.33
CA VAL A 492 -1.82 -3.29 2.63
C VAL A 492 -0.76 -2.19 2.63
N LEU A 493 -0.53 -1.52 1.49
CA LEU A 493 0.33 -0.35 1.35
C LEU A 493 -0.53 0.92 1.24
N PHE A 494 -0.18 1.96 2.01
CA PHE A 494 -0.88 3.25 1.89
C PHE A 494 -0.74 3.82 0.48
N PHE A 495 0.49 3.85 -0.03
CA PHE A 495 0.82 4.41 -1.34
C PHE A 495 1.73 3.42 -2.09
N PRO A 496 1.14 2.39 -2.74
CA PRO A 496 1.91 1.46 -3.54
C PRO A 496 2.51 2.16 -4.77
N GLN A 497 3.63 1.65 -5.26
CA GLN A 497 4.17 2.11 -6.53
C GLN A 497 3.17 1.80 -7.64
N MET A 498 2.87 2.81 -8.47
CA MET A 498 1.91 2.69 -9.56
C MET A 498 2.60 2.95 -10.91
N ARG A 499 2.13 2.29 -11.96
CA ARG A 499 2.53 2.67 -13.32
C ARG A 499 2.07 4.10 -13.62
N PRO A 500 2.77 4.85 -14.47
CA PRO A 500 2.29 6.16 -14.90
C PRO A 500 0.84 6.08 -15.42
N GLU A 501 0.03 7.11 -15.13
CA GLU A 501 -1.30 7.20 -15.72
C GLU A 501 -1.19 7.23 -17.24
N LYS A 502 -2.12 6.55 -17.90
CA LYS A 502 -2.24 6.67 -19.36
C LYS A 502 -2.76 8.08 -19.66
N ILE A 503 -1.85 8.93 -20.08
CA ILE A 503 -2.21 10.27 -20.56
C ILE A 503 -2.97 10.08 -21.86
N THR A 504 -4.22 10.54 -21.91
CA THR A 504 -4.95 10.62 -23.19
C THR A 504 -4.16 11.55 -24.13
N PRO A 505 -3.73 11.07 -25.28
CA PRO A 505 -2.97 11.91 -26.21
C PRO A 505 -3.75 13.18 -26.53
N LYS A 506 -3.08 14.32 -26.53
CA LYS A 506 -3.64 15.60 -26.96
C LYS A 506 -2.71 16.23 -27.97
N ASP A 507 -3.27 16.73 -29.05
CA ASP A 507 -2.51 17.57 -29.97
C ASP A 507 -2.19 18.93 -29.32
N THR A 508 -1.04 19.48 -29.71
CA THR A 508 -0.62 20.80 -29.23
C THR A 508 -1.54 21.90 -29.78
N PRO A 509 -1.68 23.03 -29.08
CA PRO A 509 -2.44 24.17 -29.61
C PRO A 509 -2.00 24.58 -31.01
N ALA A 510 -0.70 24.53 -31.31
CA ALA A 510 -0.16 24.89 -32.61
C ALA A 510 -0.78 24.08 -33.77
N LYS A 511 -1.01 22.77 -33.58
CA LYS A 511 -1.66 21.94 -34.58
C LYS A 511 -3.11 22.36 -34.87
N PHE A 512 -3.88 22.67 -33.83
CA PHE A 512 -5.23 23.19 -34.01
C PHE A 512 -5.25 24.57 -34.70
N MET A 513 -4.27 25.41 -34.42
CA MET A 513 -4.13 26.73 -35.05
C MET A 513 -3.82 26.62 -36.53
N GLU A 514 -3.15 25.57 -37.03
CA GLU A 514 -2.97 25.28 -38.47
C GLU A 514 -4.29 25.12 -39.20
N LEU A 515 -5.34 24.67 -38.52
CA LEU A 515 -6.71 24.61 -39.06
C LEU A 515 -7.42 25.97 -39.12
N GLY A 516 -6.84 27.01 -38.50
CA GLY A 516 -7.44 28.33 -38.36
C GLY A 516 -8.27 28.50 -37.08
N ILE A 517 -8.11 27.60 -36.12
CA ILE A 517 -8.73 27.68 -34.79
C ILE A 517 -7.92 28.65 -33.94
N SER A 518 -8.57 29.61 -33.27
CA SER A 518 -7.85 30.47 -32.34
C SER A 518 -7.39 29.71 -31.11
N GLU A 519 -6.26 30.13 -30.51
CA GLU A 519 -5.67 29.49 -29.34
C GLU A 519 -6.67 29.35 -28.18
N ASP A 520 -7.54 30.33 -27.96
CA ASP A 520 -8.55 30.33 -26.91
C ASP A 520 -9.62 29.24 -27.07
N TRP A 521 -9.88 28.78 -28.30
CA TRP A 521 -10.83 27.73 -28.58
C TRP A 521 -10.26 26.31 -28.43
N VAL A 522 -8.95 26.13 -28.46
CA VAL A 522 -8.32 24.82 -28.36
C VAL A 522 -8.69 24.11 -27.05
N PRO A 523 -8.61 24.74 -25.86
CA PRO A 523 -9.02 24.10 -24.60
C PRO A 523 -10.51 23.76 -24.58
N VAL A 524 -11.35 24.55 -25.25
CA VAL A 524 -12.81 24.33 -25.33
C VAL A 524 -13.12 23.10 -26.17
N ILE A 525 -12.45 22.95 -27.31
CA ILE A 525 -12.56 21.81 -28.22
C ILE A 525 -12.08 20.52 -27.53
N GLN A 526 -10.94 20.59 -26.83
CA GLN A 526 -10.43 19.46 -26.05
C GLN A 526 -11.36 19.07 -24.91
N LYS A 527 -12.00 20.04 -24.24
CA LYS A 527 -13.02 19.81 -23.21
C LYS A 527 -14.30 19.17 -23.79
N ALA A 528 -14.61 19.44 -25.04
CA ALA A 528 -15.70 18.78 -25.76
C ALA A 528 -15.40 17.32 -26.11
N GLY A 529 -14.17 16.84 -25.83
CA GLY A 529 -13.77 15.46 -26.10
C GLY A 529 -12.91 15.28 -27.36
N TYR A 530 -12.67 16.36 -28.12
CA TYR A 530 -11.86 16.32 -29.34
C TYR A 530 -10.40 16.64 -29.01
N ASN A 531 -9.66 15.66 -28.49
CA ASN A 531 -8.31 15.84 -28.01
C ASN A 531 -7.25 15.89 -29.12
N LEU A 532 -7.50 15.19 -30.21
CA LEU A 532 -6.66 15.16 -31.41
C LEU A 532 -7.42 15.83 -32.56
N MET A 533 -6.70 16.41 -33.51
CA MET A 533 -7.33 16.92 -34.74
C MET A 533 -8.13 15.82 -35.45
N SER A 534 -7.58 14.60 -35.45
CA SER A 534 -8.27 13.42 -36.02
C SER A 534 -9.63 13.11 -35.40
N ASP A 535 -9.86 13.51 -34.14
CA ASP A 535 -11.15 13.29 -33.46
C ASP A 535 -12.27 14.15 -34.04
N MET A 536 -11.92 15.23 -34.74
CA MET A 536 -12.87 16.10 -35.43
C MET A 536 -13.14 15.65 -36.87
N LYS A 537 -12.34 14.70 -37.39
CA LYS A 537 -12.55 14.14 -38.72
C LYS A 537 -13.89 13.40 -38.76
N GLU A 538 -14.68 13.61 -39.81
CA GLU A 538 -16.01 13.00 -39.96
C GLU A 538 -17.08 13.46 -38.95
N VAL A 539 -16.78 14.46 -38.10
CA VAL A 539 -17.78 15.02 -37.19
C VAL A 539 -18.69 15.99 -37.95
N ASN A 540 -19.98 15.89 -37.67
CA ASN A 540 -20.92 16.86 -38.25
C ASN A 540 -20.64 18.27 -37.73
N PRO A 541 -20.41 19.27 -38.62
CA PRO A 541 -20.06 20.65 -38.20
C PRO A 541 -21.07 21.29 -37.24
N GLN A 542 -22.37 21.04 -37.41
CA GLN A 542 -23.39 21.54 -36.48
C GLN A 542 -23.23 20.93 -35.08
N LYS A 543 -22.88 19.63 -35.01
CA LYS A 543 -22.66 18.95 -33.72
C LYS A 543 -21.45 19.53 -33.00
N LEU A 544 -20.31 19.64 -33.69
CA LEU A 544 -19.09 20.22 -33.10
C LEU A 544 -19.34 21.67 -32.64
N HIS A 545 -20.01 22.47 -33.47
CA HIS A 545 -20.41 23.83 -33.12
C HIS A 545 -21.28 23.88 -31.86
N MET A 546 -22.31 23.03 -31.76
CA MET A 546 -23.18 22.94 -30.57
C MET A 546 -22.38 22.56 -29.32
N ASP A 547 -21.50 21.57 -29.40
CA ASP A 547 -20.71 21.06 -28.29
C ASP A 547 -19.79 22.17 -27.72
N ILE A 548 -19.03 22.85 -28.58
CA ILE A 548 -18.08 23.88 -28.17
C ILE A 548 -18.77 25.18 -27.68
N CYS A 549 -19.83 25.61 -28.37
CA CYS A 549 -20.64 26.78 -27.93
C CYS A 549 -21.38 26.48 -26.62
N GLY A 550 -21.82 25.24 -26.44
CA GLY A 550 -22.39 24.77 -25.17
C GLY A 550 -21.41 24.88 -24.01
N ILE A 551 -20.16 24.50 -24.21
CA ILE A 551 -19.07 24.64 -23.22
C ILE A 551 -18.78 26.12 -22.94
N ASN A 552 -18.61 26.97 -23.96
CA ASN A 552 -18.39 28.39 -23.80
C ASN A 552 -19.48 29.03 -22.92
N LYS A 553 -20.75 28.74 -23.21
CA LYS A 553 -21.90 29.23 -22.43
C LYS A 553 -21.91 28.66 -21.02
N LYS A 554 -21.69 27.36 -20.87
CA LYS A 554 -21.72 26.68 -19.57
C LYS A 554 -20.65 27.22 -18.62
N TYR A 555 -19.43 27.42 -19.11
CA TYR A 555 -18.28 27.88 -18.32
C TYR A 555 -18.12 29.38 -18.29
N LYS A 556 -19.02 30.16 -18.98
CA LYS A 556 -19.01 31.63 -19.06
C LYS A 556 -17.65 32.18 -19.49
N LEU A 557 -17.09 31.62 -20.57
CA LEU A 557 -15.73 31.96 -21.04
C LEU A 557 -15.70 33.27 -21.80
N GLU A 558 -16.89 33.82 -22.18
CA GLU A 558 -17.04 35.07 -22.91
C GLU A 558 -16.34 35.12 -24.29
N LEU A 559 -16.08 33.94 -24.87
CA LEU A 559 -15.50 33.81 -26.19
C LEU A 559 -16.56 34.12 -27.27
N THR A 560 -16.16 34.79 -28.34
CA THR A 560 -17.02 34.98 -29.51
C THR A 560 -17.23 33.62 -30.20
N ASN A 561 -18.48 33.13 -30.24
CA ASN A 561 -18.78 31.84 -30.87
C ASN A 561 -18.42 31.82 -32.36
N PRO A 562 -17.75 30.79 -32.87
CA PRO A 562 -17.55 30.60 -34.29
C PRO A 562 -18.89 30.37 -35.00
N THR A 563 -18.94 30.63 -36.29
CA THR A 563 -20.07 30.20 -37.13
C THR A 563 -19.98 28.71 -37.48
N VAL A 564 -21.10 28.13 -37.88
CA VAL A 564 -21.08 26.72 -38.37
C VAL A 564 -20.19 26.55 -39.59
N ASP A 565 -20.14 27.57 -40.47
CA ASP A 565 -19.30 27.60 -41.67
C ASP A 565 -17.80 27.64 -41.32
N GLU A 566 -17.40 28.39 -40.30
CA GLU A 566 -16.03 28.39 -39.79
C GLU A 566 -15.64 27.00 -39.25
N VAL A 567 -16.52 26.38 -38.47
CA VAL A 567 -16.30 25.01 -37.95
C VAL A 567 -16.21 23.98 -39.09
N ALA A 568 -17.04 24.11 -40.12
CA ALA A 568 -16.95 23.28 -41.31
C ALA A 568 -15.63 23.47 -42.06
N GLY A 569 -15.13 24.72 -42.11
CA GLY A 569 -13.83 25.06 -42.67
C GLY A 569 -12.66 24.44 -41.91
N TRP A 570 -12.74 24.31 -40.58
CA TRP A 570 -11.72 23.61 -39.78
C TRP A 570 -11.66 22.13 -40.11
N ILE A 571 -12.83 21.47 -40.18
CA ILE A 571 -12.94 20.04 -40.49
C ILE A 571 -12.43 19.74 -41.89
N ALA A 572 -12.81 20.55 -42.90
CA ALA A 572 -12.38 20.37 -44.27
C ALA A 572 -10.84 20.45 -44.47
N LYS A 573 -10.14 21.19 -43.59
CA LYS A 573 -8.67 21.25 -43.62
C LYS A 573 -7.98 20.01 -43.05
N ILE A 574 -8.69 19.19 -42.26
CA ILE A 574 -8.17 17.91 -41.74
C ILE A 574 -8.23 16.84 -42.82
N GLU A 575 -9.14 16.96 -43.78
CA GLU A 575 -9.37 15.98 -44.84
C GLU A 575 -8.41 16.13 -46.03
N ASN A 576 -7.78 17.31 -46.17
CA ASN A 576 -6.78 17.64 -47.17
C ASN A 576 -5.37 17.53 -46.59
#